data_5bf878ad441b08bc40fbc4ddfafc4d83
#
_entry.id   5bf878ad441b08bc40fbc4ddfafc4d83
#
_cell.length_a   1.000
_cell.length_b   1.000
_cell.length_c   1.000
_cell.angle_alpha   90.00
_cell.angle_beta   90.00
_cell.angle_gamma   90.00
#
_symmetry.space_group_name_H-M   'P 1'
#
loop_
_entity.id
_entity.type
_entity.pdbx_description
1 polymer ?
#
loop_
_entity_poly.entity_id
_entity_poly.type
_entity_poly.pdbx_seq_one_letter_code
_entity_poly.pdbx_strand_id
1 'polypeptide(L)'
;MLLTRYGAREWLASTIVAGIAIIFLAWLGSWWATAVPGVLWLGTAWFFRDPPRRVPADLPDSALLSPADGTVTAVQQMDHHAAVGGPAIVIRIFLSIMDVHVNRSPADGHVLTVKHQPGAHYDARSDASSTDNESNLITMRLGPHWGEEKTIGVRQIAGKVARRIVCDL
;
A
#
# COMPACT_ATOMS: atom_id res chain seq x y z
N MET A 1 12.67 12.03 -6.69
CA MET A 1 11.75 11.12 -5.99
C MET A 1 10.48 11.06 -6.84
N LEU A 2 10.07 9.87 -7.26
CA LEU A 2 8.81 9.70 -7.99
C LEU A 2 7.65 9.70 -6.99
N LEU A 3 6.55 10.37 -7.34
CA LEU A 3 5.31 10.33 -6.58
C LEU A 3 4.31 9.42 -7.31
N THR A 4 3.56 8.66 -6.53
CA THR A 4 2.61 7.72 -7.09
C THR A 4 1.45 8.43 -7.80
N ARG A 5 1.04 7.91 -8.96
CA ARG A 5 -0.16 8.39 -9.67
C ARG A 5 -1.45 8.13 -8.89
N TYR A 6 -1.46 7.11 -8.03
CA TYR A 6 -2.64 6.69 -7.26
C TYR A 6 -3.04 7.69 -6.16
N GLY A 7 -2.12 8.58 -5.74
CA GLY A 7 -2.40 9.68 -4.83
C GLY A 7 -2.30 11.07 -5.49
N ALA A 8 -2.37 11.15 -6.82
CA ALA A 8 -2.13 12.41 -7.55
C ALA A 8 -3.05 13.54 -7.09
N ARG A 9 -4.32 13.25 -6.83
CA ARG A 9 -5.28 14.23 -6.33
C ARG A 9 -4.85 14.82 -4.98
N GLU A 10 -4.43 13.99 -4.06
CA GLU A 10 -4.07 14.36 -2.70
C GLU A 10 -2.76 15.16 -2.68
N TRP A 11 -1.70 14.67 -3.33
CA TRP A 11 -0.43 15.38 -3.31
C TRP A 11 -0.41 16.63 -4.19
N LEU A 12 -1.20 16.70 -5.29
CA LEU A 12 -1.39 17.94 -6.04
C LEU A 12 -2.14 18.99 -5.21
N ALA A 13 -3.23 18.60 -4.53
CA ALA A 13 -3.97 19.51 -3.66
C ALA A 13 -3.07 20.04 -2.53
N SER A 14 -2.27 19.18 -1.89
CA SER A 14 -1.34 19.60 -0.85
C SER A 14 -0.25 20.55 -1.39
N THR A 15 0.21 20.32 -2.63
CA THR A 15 1.19 21.20 -3.30
C THR A 15 0.63 22.62 -3.51
N ILE A 16 -0.62 22.70 -3.99
CA ILE A 16 -1.30 23.99 -4.20
C ILE A 16 -1.49 24.72 -2.87
N VAL A 17 -2.00 24.01 -1.85
CA VAL A 17 -2.23 24.59 -0.52
C VAL A 17 -0.93 25.07 0.12
N ALA A 18 0.13 24.24 0.08
CA ALA A 18 1.43 24.61 0.62
C ALA A 18 2.03 25.82 -0.13
N GLY A 19 1.93 25.85 -1.47
CA GLY A 19 2.40 26.97 -2.29
C GLY A 19 1.69 28.27 -1.94
N ILE A 20 0.36 28.27 -1.83
CA ILE A 20 -0.43 29.44 -1.43
C ILE A 20 -0.01 29.91 -0.03
N ALA A 21 0.12 29.00 0.93
CA ALA A 21 0.51 29.32 2.29
C ALA A 21 1.92 29.94 2.36
N ILE A 22 2.88 29.39 1.61
CA ILE A 22 4.25 29.90 1.53
C ILE A 22 4.25 31.33 0.97
N ILE A 23 3.58 31.57 -0.16
CA ILE A 23 3.50 32.87 -0.81
C ILE A 23 2.85 33.90 0.15
N PHE A 24 1.76 33.54 0.80
CA PHE A 24 1.05 34.40 1.74
C PHE A 24 1.91 34.77 2.96
N LEU A 25 2.59 33.79 3.57
CA LEU A 25 3.48 34.03 4.71
C LEU A 25 4.71 34.88 4.34
N ALA A 26 5.26 34.66 3.15
CA ALA A 26 6.35 35.48 2.63
C ALA A 26 5.89 36.93 2.39
N TRP A 27 4.69 37.13 1.83
CA TRP A 27 4.09 38.47 1.64
C TRP A 27 3.89 39.21 2.97
N LEU A 28 3.54 38.49 4.04
CA LEU A 28 3.45 39.04 5.40
C LEU A 28 4.82 39.32 6.03
N GLY A 29 5.94 39.06 5.36
CA GLY A 29 7.28 39.19 5.90
C GLY A 29 7.70 38.12 6.88
N SER A 30 6.88 37.06 7.07
CA SER A 30 7.13 35.97 8.04
C SER A 30 7.90 34.82 7.41
N TRP A 31 9.09 35.07 6.91
CA TRP A 31 9.92 34.10 6.15
C TRP A 31 10.21 32.80 6.92
N TRP A 32 10.45 32.88 8.21
CA TRP A 32 10.67 31.73 9.06
C TRP A 32 9.43 30.79 9.13
N ALA A 33 8.22 31.36 9.07
CA ALA A 33 6.97 30.61 9.12
C ALA A 33 6.70 29.82 7.83
N THR A 34 7.33 30.17 6.70
CA THR A 34 7.19 29.42 5.45
C THR A 34 7.75 27.99 5.54
N ALA A 35 8.63 27.73 6.53
CA ALA A 35 9.15 26.39 6.78
C ALA A 35 8.05 25.40 7.18
N VAL A 36 6.98 25.85 7.86
CA VAL A 36 5.91 24.96 8.33
C VAL A 36 5.15 24.28 7.17
N PRO A 37 4.53 25.02 6.23
CA PRO A 37 3.89 24.39 5.09
C PRO A 37 4.88 23.60 4.21
N GLY A 38 6.15 24.02 4.14
CA GLY A 38 7.20 23.29 3.44
C GLY A 38 7.45 21.89 4.04
N VAL A 39 7.61 21.81 5.37
CA VAL A 39 7.80 20.53 6.08
C VAL A 39 6.58 19.63 5.96
N LEU A 40 5.37 20.19 6.09
CA LEU A 40 4.13 19.42 5.93
C LEU A 40 4.00 18.87 4.51
N TRP A 41 4.36 19.65 3.51
CA TRP A 41 4.38 19.19 2.12
C TRP A 41 5.43 18.09 1.89
N LEU A 42 6.63 18.21 2.46
CA LEU A 42 7.64 17.16 2.39
C LEU A 42 7.15 15.85 3.02
N GLY A 43 6.41 15.92 4.14
CA GLY A 43 5.76 14.76 4.75
C GLY A 43 4.74 14.11 3.81
N THR A 44 3.92 14.91 3.13
CA THR A 44 2.98 14.42 2.12
C THR A 44 3.71 13.78 0.93
N ALA A 45 4.73 14.42 0.41
CA ALA A 45 5.54 13.89 -0.69
C ALA A 45 6.25 12.58 -0.29
N TRP A 46 6.71 12.48 0.96
CA TRP A 46 7.29 11.26 1.51
C TRP A 46 6.28 10.11 1.57
N PHE A 47 5.07 10.37 2.05
CA PHE A 47 3.99 9.38 2.12
C PHE A 47 3.61 8.84 0.73
N PHE A 48 3.49 9.73 -0.26
CA PHE A 48 3.11 9.36 -1.62
C PHE A 48 4.28 8.96 -2.53
N ARG A 49 5.48 8.73 -1.98
CA ARG A 49 6.63 8.31 -2.77
C ARG A 49 6.43 6.93 -3.39
N ASP A 50 6.92 6.77 -4.60
CA ASP A 50 6.91 5.51 -5.35
C ASP A 50 8.32 5.22 -5.88
N PRO A 51 9.24 4.71 -5.05
CA PRO A 51 10.58 4.39 -5.48
C PRO A 51 10.56 3.18 -6.42
N PRO A 52 11.40 3.15 -7.47
CA PRO A 52 11.53 1.98 -8.32
C PRO A 52 12.03 0.78 -7.50
N ARG A 53 11.41 -0.39 -7.73
CA ARG A 53 11.83 -1.66 -7.14
C ARG A 53 12.35 -2.56 -8.25
N ARG A 54 13.48 -3.20 -8.02
CA ARG A 54 14.06 -4.18 -8.95
C ARG A 54 13.98 -5.55 -8.31
N VAL A 55 13.57 -6.53 -9.09
CA VAL A 55 13.63 -7.94 -8.68
C VAL A 55 15.10 -8.34 -8.65
N PRO A 56 15.63 -8.90 -7.54
CA PRO A 56 16.98 -9.44 -7.50
C PRO A 56 17.16 -10.57 -8.54
N ALA A 57 18.30 -10.57 -9.25
CA ALA A 57 18.54 -11.52 -10.35
C ALA A 57 18.87 -12.95 -9.87
N ASP A 58 19.19 -13.11 -8.60
CA ASP A 58 19.62 -14.36 -7.97
C ASP A 58 18.50 -15.10 -7.23
N LEU A 59 17.26 -14.64 -7.37
CA LEU A 59 16.11 -15.31 -6.76
C LEU A 59 15.72 -16.55 -7.57
N PRO A 60 15.32 -17.65 -6.88
CA PRO A 60 14.73 -18.79 -7.57
C PRO A 60 13.39 -18.40 -8.24
N ASP A 61 13.08 -19.00 -9.37
CA ASP A 61 11.84 -18.76 -10.13
C ASP A 61 10.58 -18.98 -9.29
N SER A 62 10.69 -19.79 -8.21
CA SER A 62 9.62 -20.05 -7.23
C SER A 62 9.58 -19.06 -6.07
N ALA A 63 10.30 -17.93 -6.11
CA ALA A 63 10.25 -16.94 -5.04
C ALA A 63 9.04 -16.00 -5.18
N LEU A 64 8.26 -15.88 -4.11
CA LEU A 64 7.27 -14.81 -3.98
C LEU A 64 7.92 -13.58 -3.33
N LEU A 65 7.76 -12.43 -3.98
CA LEU A 65 8.21 -11.16 -3.42
C LEU A 65 7.16 -10.60 -2.45
N SER A 66 7.59 -9.83 -1.47
CA SER A 66 6.66 -9.10 -0.63
C SER A 66 5.85 -8.10 -1.48
N PRO A 67 4.51 -8.14 -1.41
CA PRO A 67 3.67 -7.20 -2.15
C PRO A 67 3.72 -5.77 -1.58
N ALA A 68 4.31 -5.57 -0.40
CA ALA A 68 4.36 -4.29 0.29
C ALA A 68 5.67 -4.11 1.05
N ASP A 69 6.08 -2.86 1.22
CA ASP A 69 7.08 -2.49 2.23
C ASP A 69 6.41 -2.60 3.63
N GLY A 70 7.17 -2.87 4.67
CA GLY A 70 6.65 -2.89 6.04
C GLY A 70 7.24 -4.01 6.89
N THR A 71 6.59 -4.28 8.02
CA THR A 71 7.03 -5.26 9.01
C THR A 71 6.08 -6.45 9.03
N VAL A 72 6.62 -7.68 8.94
CA VAL A 72 5.83 -8.90 9.13
C VAL A 72 5.42 -8.98 10.60
N THR A 73 4.13 -8.95 10.89
CA THR A 73 3.56 -8.97 12.25
C THR A 73 3.01 -10.34 12.63
N ALA A 74 2.65 -11.16 11.66
CA ALA A 74 2.20 -12.53 11.90
C ALA A 74 2.42 -13.42 10.68
N VAL A 75 2.68 -14.70 10.93
CA VAL A 75 2.65 -15.79 9.95
C VAL A 75 1.78 -16.90 10.53
N GLN A 76 0.70 -17.25 9.85
CA GLN A 76 -0.27 -18.21 10.33
C GLN A 76 -0.55 -19.26 9.27
N GLN A 77 -0.58 -20.53 9.66
CA GLN A 77 -1.07 -21.63 8.82
C GLN A 77 -2.57 -21.79 9.04
N MET A 78 -3.30 -21.94 7.96
CA MET A 78 -4.74 -22.18 7.98
C MET A 78 -5.05 -23.43 7.13
N ASP A 79 -5.87 -24.32 7.66
CA ASP A 79 -6.29 -25.53 6.93
C ASP A 79 -7.16 -25.19 5.71
N HIS A 80 -7.85 -24.05 5.78
CA HIS A 80 -8.64 -23.53 4.67
C HIS A 80 -8.70 -21.99 4.69
N HIS A 81 -8.41 -21.38 3.54
CA HIS A 81 -8.60 -19.94 3.34
C HIS A 81 -9.41 -19.67 2.07
N ALA A 82 -10.49 -18.90 2.20
CA ALA A 82 -11.46 -18.65 1.13
C ALA A 82 -10.84 -18.01 -0.15
N ALA A 83 -9.76 -17.25 -0.01
CA ALA A 83 -9.11 -16.62 -1.17
C ALA A 83 -8.42 -17.62 -2.11
N VAL A 84 -8.02 -18.79 -1.61
CA VAL A 84 -7.29 -19.81 -2.38
C VAL A 84 -8.04 -21.14 -2.45
N GLY A 85 -9.14 -21.27 -1.71
CA GLY A 85 -9.99 -22.47 -1.72
C GLY A 85 -9.38 -23.71 -1.07
N GLY A 86 -8.37 -23.55 -0.20
CA GLY A 86 -7.65 -24.65 0.42
C GLY A 86 -6.70 -24.18 1.52
N PRO A 87 -5.75 -25.05 1.94
CA PRO A 87 -4.74 -24.71 2.93
C PRO A 87 -3.90 -23.51 2.48
N ALA A 88 -3.55 -22.62 3.42
CA ALA A 88 -2.79 -21.42 3.12
C ALA A 88 -1.87 -21.00 4.28
N ILE A 89 -0.79 -20.32 3.93
CA ILE A 89 0.02 -19.55 4.85
C ILE A 89 -0.37 -18.09 4.69
N VAL A 90 -0.88 -17.48 5.75
CA VAL A 90 -1.27 -16.06 5.78
C VAL A 90 -0.13 -15.27 6.42
N ILE A 91 0.43 -14.34 5.66
CA ILE A 91 1.48 -13.42 6.12
C ILE A 91 0.85 -12.04 6.27
N ARG A 92 0.90 -11.47 7.48
CA ARG A 92 0.42 -10.12 7.76
C ARG A 92 1.60 -9.16 7.73
N ILE A 93 1.47 -8.10 6.92
CA ILE A 93 2.47 -7.04 6.78
C ILE A 93 1.85 -5.73 7.24
N PHE A 94 2.43 -5.11 8.26
CA PHE A 94 2.03 -3.81 8.76
C PHE A 94 2.85 -2.72 8.07
N LEU A 95 2.17 -1.74 7.49
CA LEU A 95 2.76 -0.55 6.90
C LEU A 95 2.60 0.63 7.88
N SER A 96 3.71 1.17 8.35
CA SER A 96 3.74 2.42 9.11
C SER A 96 3.59 3.62 8.17
N ILE A 97 3.26 4.79 8.69
CA ILE A 97 3.18 6.04 7.89
C ILE A 97 4.49 6.33 7.14
N MET A 98 5.62 5.82 7.65
CA MET A 98 6.93 6.02 7.05
C MET A 98 7.24 5.05 5.92
N ASP A 99 6.46 3.99 5.75
CA ASP A 99 6.66 3.00 4.70
C ASP A 99 6.07 3.44 3.36
N VAL A 100 6.45 2.76 2.27
CA VAL A 100 5.86 3.01 0.95
C VAL A 100 4.49 2.32 0.89
N HIS A 101 3.45 3.09 0.55
CA HIS A 101 2.08 2.58 0.50
C HIS A 101 1.65 2.07 -0.88
N VAL A 102 2.58 2.00 -1.83
CA VAL A 102 2.32 1.39 -3.15
C VAL A 102 2.60 -0.10 -3.07
N ASN A 103 1.55 -0.90 -3.26
CA ASN A 103 1.67 -2.36 -3.35
C ASN A 103 1.99 -2.79 -4.77
N ARG A 104 2.63 -3.95 -4.90
CA ARG A 104 3.03 -4.56 -6.18
C ARG A 104 2.67 -6.03 -6.22
N SER A 105 2.58 -6.59 -7.42
CA SER A 105 2.38 -8.02 -7.58
C SER A 105 3.55 -8.79 -6.95
N PRO A 106 3.27 -9.83 -6.13
CA PRO A 106 4.31 -10.67 -5.53
C PRO A 106 5.00 -11.62 -6.53
N ALA A 107 4.38 -11.84 -7.68
CA ALA A 107 4.92 -12.67 -8.77
C ALA A 107 4.17 -12.35 -10.08
N ASP A 108 4.66 -12.93 -11.17
CA ASP A 108 3.95 -12.94 -12.44
C ASP A 108 2.74 -13.87 -12.37
N GLY A 109 1.64 -13.46 -12.98
CA GLY A 109 0.40 -14.24 -12.97
C GLY A 109 -0.79 -13.50 -13.57
N HIS A 110 -1.94 -14.13 -13.52
CA HIS A 110 -3.20 -13.59 -14.00
C HIS A 110 -4.13 -13.26 -12.85
N VAL A 111 -4.67 -12.04 -12.81
CA VAL A 111 -5.69 -11.64 -11.85
C VAL A 111 -6.98 -12.38 -12.18
N LEU A 112 -7.50 -13.13 -11.21
CA LEU A 112 -8.75 -13.88 -11.32
C LEU A 112 -9.92 -13.06 -10.83
N THR A 113 -9.77 -12.43 -9.67
CA THR A 113 -10.82 -11.60 -9.06
C THR A 113 -10.23 -10.45 -8.28
N VAL A 114 -10.96 -9.34 -8.26
CA VAL A 114 -10.73 -8.20 -7.38
C VAL A 114 -12.04 -7.96 -6.63
N LYS A 115 -12.01 -8.10 -5.29
CA LYS A 115 -13.19 -7.95 -4.44
C LYS A 115 -12.98 -6.85 -3.42
N HIS A 116 -13.59 -5.71 -3.66
CA HIS A 116 -13.63 -4.60 -2.71
C HIS A 116 -14.74 -4.84 -1.67
N GLN A 117 -14.41 -4.65 -0.40
CA GLN A 117 -15.34 -4.72 0.72
C GLN A 117 -15.30 -3.38 1.47
N PRO A 118 -16.38 -2.60 1.45
CA PRO A 118 -16.52 -1.42 2.30
C PRO A 118 -16.42 -1.78 3.78
N GLY A 119 -15.89 -0.87 4.59
CA GLY A 119 -15.72 -1.13 6.02
C GLY A 119 -15.31 0.10 6.81
N ALA A 120 -14.89 -0.12 8.05
CA ALA A 120 -14.37 0.90 8.95
C ALA A 120 -12.92 1.30 8.59
N HIS A 121 -12.37 2.25 9.36
CA HIS A 121 -10.98 2.70 9.24
C HIS A 121 -10.33 2.75 10.63
N TYR A 122 -10.38 1.63 11.34
CA TYR A 122 -9.72 1.49 12.63
C TYR A 122 -8.19 1.52 12.49
N ASP A 123 -7.50 1.73 13.59
CA ASP A 123 -6.02 1.64 13.62
C ASP A 123 -5.60 0.24 13.14
N ALA A 124 -4.66 0.20 12.19
CA ALA A 124 -4.20 -1.04 11.57
C ALA A 124 -3.53 -2.02 12.56
N ARG A 125 -3.20 -1.55 13.78
CA ARG A 125 -2.65 -2.36 14.87
C ARG A 125 -3.73 -3.03 15.71
N SER A 126 -5.00 -2.65 15.57
CA SER A 126 -6.11 -3.27 16.29
C SER A 126 -6.53 -4.57 15.63
N ASP A 127 -6.97 -5.57 16.42
CA ASP A 127 -7.49 -6.83 15.88
C ASP A 127 -8.72 -6.63 15.00
N ALA A 128 -9.59 -5.69 15.37
CA ALA A 128 -10.78 -5.31 14.60
C ALA A 128 -10.45 -4.81 13.18
N SER A 129 -9.25 -4.24 12.98
CA SER A 129 -8.86 -3.75 11.65
C SER A 129 -8.81 -4.85 10.59
N SER A 130 -8.47 -6.06 10.98
CA SER A 130 -8.34 -7.19 10.08
C SER A 130 -9.68 -7.72 9.56
N THR A 131 -10.78 -7.51 10.31
CA THR A 131 -12.13 -7.98 9.98
C THR A 131 -13.03 -6.88 9.46
N ASP A 132 -12.98 -5.71 10.08
CA ASP A 132 -14.01 -4.68 9.94
C ASP A 132 -13.59 -3.53 9.01
N ASN A 133 -12.29 -3.35 8.77
CA ASN A 133 -11.83 -2.25 7.90
C ASN A 133 -12.14 -2.53 6.43
N GLU A 134 -12.32 -1.41 5.70
CA GLU A 134 -12.35 -1.42 4.25
C GLU A 134 -11.17 -2.22 3.71
N SER A 135 -11.44 -3.13 2.79
CA SER A 135 -10.41 -4.00 2.23
C SER A 135 -10.65 -4.31 0.76
N ASN A 136 -9.58 -4.69 0.07
CA ASN A 136 -9.61 -5.14 -1.31
C ASN A 136 -8.82 -6.44 -1.44
N LEU A 137 -9.49 -7.53 -1.80
CA LEU A 137 -8.88 -8.84 -2.00
C LEU A 137 -8.66 -9.07 -3.50
N ILE A 138 -7.40 -9.21 -3.87
CA ILE A 138 -6.96 -9.57 -5.21
C ILE A 138 -6.57 -11.04 -5.19
N THR A 139 -7.23 -11.87 -5.97
CA THR A 139 -6.89 -13.28 -6.15
C THR A 139 -6.21 -13.45 -7.50
N MET A 140 -5.05 -14.11 -7.51
CA MET A 140 -4.22 -14.29 -8.70
C MET A 140 -3.87 -15.77 -8.89
N ARG A 141 -3.86 -16.21 -10.15
CA ARG A 141 -3.23 -17.46 -10.56
C ARG A 141 -1.77 -17.16 -10.92
N LEU A 142 -0.85 -17.88 -10.33
CA LEU A 142 0.58 -17.74 -10.61
C LEU A 142 0.92 -18.24 -12.02
N GLY A 143 2.02 -17.75 -12.56
CA GLY A 143 2.53 -18.15 -13.88
C GLY A 143 2.97 -19.62 -13.95
N PRO A 144 3.21 -20.16 -15.15
CA PRO A 144 3.44 -21.59 -15.38
C PRO A 144 4.71 -22.17 -14.70
N HIS A 145 5.69 -21.34 -14.37
CA HIS A 145 6.90 -21.82 -13.66
C HIS A 145 6.64 -22.25 -12.21
N TRP A 146 5.45 -21.95 -11.67
CA TRP A 146 5.05 -22.39 -10.33
C TRP A 146 4.52 -23.82 -10.31
N GLY A 147 4.48 -24.53 -11.47
CA GLY A 147 3.92 -25.85 -11.66
C GLY A 147 2.40 -25.82 -11.81
N GLU A 148 1.70 -26.76 -11.15
CA GLU A 148 0.25 -26.80 -11.18
C GLU A 148 -0.38 -25.45 -10.78
N GLU A 149 -1.60 -25.17 -11.26
CA GLU A 149 -2.34 -23.92 -11.05
C GLU A 149 -2.39 -23.46 -9.58
N LYS A 150 -1.36 -22.73 -9.16
CA LYS A 150 -1.31 -22.18 -7.81
C LYS A 150 -1.98 -20.82 -7.78
N THR A 151 -2.79 -20.62 -6.76
CA THR A 151 -3.50 -19.37 -6.50
C THR A 151 -2.96 -18.70 -5.25
N ILE A 152 -2.80 -17.38 -5.32
CA ILE A 152 -2.48 -16.54 -4.15
C ILE A 152 -3.51 -15.44 -3.98
N GLY A 153 -3.67 -14.97 -2.75
CA GLY A 153 -4.48 -13.81 -2.41
C GLY A 153 -3.64 -12.68 -1.83
N VAL A 154 -3.82 -11.46 -2.34
CA VAL A 154 -3.27 -10.25 -1.73
C VAL A 154 -4.44 -9.42 -1.22
N ARG A 155 -4.53 -9.25 0.09
CA ARG A 155 -5.57 -8.44 0.71
C ARG A 155 -4.98 -7.12 1.20
N GLN A 156 -5.41 -6.03 0.59
CA GLN A 156 -5.13 -4.67 1.06
C GLN A 156 -6.18 -4.30 2.10
N ILE A 157 -5.76 -3.68 3.19
CA ILE A 157 -6.65 -3.26 4.28
C ILE A 157 -6.39 -1.80 4.57
N ALA A 158 -7.42 -0.97 4.53
CA ALA A 158 -7.32 0.44 4.88
C ALA A 158 -7.02 0.62 6.37
N GLY A 159 -6.37 1.72 6.70
CA GLY A 159 -6.07 2.10 8.07
C GLY A 159 -6.67 3.45 8.47
N LYS A 160 -6.32 3.93 9.65
CA LYS A 160 -6.79 5.22 10.15
C LYS A 160 -6.27 6.42 9.35
N VAL A 161 -5.08 6.32 8.78
CA VAL A 161 -4.43 7.37 7.98
C VAL A 161 -4.57 7.08 6.49
N ALA A 162 -4.13 5.90 6.04
CA ALA A 162 -4.31 5.42 4.68
C ALA A 162 -5.73 4.87 4.50
N ARG A 163 -6.70 5.76 4.30
CA ARG A 163 -8.14 5.43 4.32
C ARG A 163 -8.71 4.96 2.99
N ARG A 164 -7.98 5.15 1.91
CA ARG A 164 -8.45 4.85 0.57
C ARG A 164 -7.58 3.77 -0.07
N ILE A 165 -8.24 2.78 -0.66
CA ILE A 165 -7.60 1.76 -1.48
C ILE A 165 -7.88 2.09 -2.94
N VAL A 166 -6.82 2.19 -3.75
CA VAL A 166 -6.91 2.37 -5.21
C VAL A 166 -6.31 1.13 -5.86
N CYS A 167 -7.06 0.51 -6.75
CA CYS A 167 -6.68 -0.70 -7.46
C CYS A 167 -7.15 -0.58 -8.91
N ASP A 168 -6.21 -0.57 -9.84
CA ASP A 168 -6.44 -0.39 -11.29
C ASP A 168 -6.11 -1.68 -12.07
N LEU A 169 -6.49 -2.85 -11.53
CA LEU A 169 -6.27 -4.17 -12.12
C LEU A 169 -7.48 -4.66 -12.90
#